data_d0fc3bde41709dcbfd989c6a0778c7d6
#
_entry.id   d0fc3bde41709dcbfd989c6a0778c7d6
#
_cell.length_a   1.000
_cell.length_b   1.000
_cell.length_c   1.000
_cell.angle_alpha   90.00
_cell.angle_beta   90.00
_cell.angle_gamma   90.00
#
_symmetry.space_group_name_H-M   'P 1'
#
loop_
_entity.id
_entity.type
_entity.pdbx_description
1 polymer ?
#
loop_
_entity_poly.entity_id
_entity_poly.type
_entity_poly.pdbx_seq_one_letter_code
_entity_poly.pdbx_strand_id
1 'polypeptide(L)'
;MTATERTLELLARNLQEVFGEGDMRRRRAAIEDFYTDDCVVVTPDGTYVGHDALNDFAGDLRATHPDYVYTHSGEPQVVQDAGIVAWGSGLKDEDPEYTGLDVLLVRDGKIATLYVFLNPTLS
;
A
#
# COMPACT_ATOMS: atom_id res chain seq x y z
N MET A 1 -15.93 -15.64 -0.05
CA MET A 1 -15.08 -14.66 0.67
C MET A 1 -15.96 -13.57 1.26
N THR A 2 -15.78 -13.27 2.53
CA THR A 2 -16.51 -12.18 3.18
C THR A 2 -15.87 -10.83 2.84
N ALA A 3 -16.62 -9.74 3.10
CA ALA A 3 -16.07 -8.40 2.92
C ALA A 3 -14.84 -8.16 3.80
N THR A 4 -14.85 -8.67 5.03
CA THR A 4 -13.70 -8.58 5.94
C THR A 4 -12.49 -9.32 5.37
N GLU A 5 -12.68 -10.54 4.89
CA GLU A 5 -11.60 -11.33 4.29
C GLU A 5 -11.03 -10.63 3.05
N ARG A 6 -11.89 -10.02 2.24
CA ARG A 6 -11.43 -9.26 1.05
C ARG A 6 -10.58 -8.06 1.47
N THR A 7 -10.99 -7.33 2.50
CA THR A 7 -10.22 -6.18 3.00
C THR A 7 -8.85 -6.61 3.52
N LEU A 8 -8.79 -7.72 4.26
CA LEU A 8 -7.51 -8.28 4.72
C LEU A 8 -6.61 -8.66 3.55
N GLU A 9 -7.18 -9.28 2.52
CA GLU A 9 -6.44 -9.62 1.30
C GLU A 9 -5.91 -8.36 0.60
N LEU A 10 -6.72 -7.30 0.52
CA LEU A 10 -6.31 -6.05 -0.11
C LEU A 10 -5.16 -5.38 0.63
N LEU A 11 -5.19 -5.39 1.97
CA LEU A 11 -4.10 -4.86 2.78
C LEU A 11 -2.78 -5.59 2.45
N ALA A 12 -2.81 -6.91 2.36
CA ALA A 12 -1.63 -7.71 2.05
C ALA A 12 -1.15 -7.51 0.62
N ARG A 13 -2.05 -7.58 -0.35
CA ARG A 13 -1.71 -7.46 -1.77
C ARG A 13 -1.18 -6.08 -2.13
N ASN A 14 -1.75 -5.03 -1.54
CA ASN A 14 -1.30 -3.68 -1.78
C ASN A 14 0.18 -3.51 -1.43
N LEU A 15 0.59 -4.04 -0.29
CA LEU A 15 1.96 -3.90 0.17
C LEU A 15 2.94 -4.64 -0.75
N GLN A 16 2.60 -5.85 -1.17
CA GLN A 16 3.51 -6.71 -1.94
C GLN A 16 3.43 -6.48 -3.45
N GLU A 17 2.24 -6.26 -3.99
CA GLU A 17 2.04 -6.21 -5.44
C GLU A 17 2.02 -4.80 -6.01
N VAL A 18 1.93 -3.78 -5.18
CA VAL A 18 1.99 -2.38 -5.60
C VAL A 18 3.28 -1.73 -5.09
N PHE A 19 3.42 -1.56 -3.79
CA PHE A 19 4.59 -0.86 -3.22
C PHE A 19 5.85 -1.71 -3.22
N GLY A 20 5.73 -3.01 -3.07
CA GLY A 20 6.84 -3.95 -3.12
C GLY A 20 7.21 -4.42 -4.53
N GLU A 21 6.43 -4.10 -5.55
CA GLU A 21 6.64 -4.58 -6.91
C GLU A 21 7.51 -3.62 -7.72
N GLY A 22 8.65 -4.08 -8.17
CA GLY A 22 9.59 -3.29 -8.96
C GLY A 22 9.26 -3.21 -10.45
N ASP A 23 8.48 -4.16 -10.98
CA ASP A 23 8.13 -4.19 -12.39
C ASP A 23 6.88 -3.33 -12.65
N MET A 24 7.01 -2.34 -13.52
CA MET A 24 5.94 -1.38 -13.80
C MET A 24 4.68 -2.04 -14.38
N ARG A 25 4.85 -3.07 -15.21
CA ARG A 25 3.72 -3.75 -15.85
C ARG A 25 2.95 -4.63 -14.87
N ARG A 26 3.68 -5.39 -14.05
CA ARG A 26 3.05 -6.22 -13.02
C ARG A 26 2.35 -5.36 -11.99
N ARG A 27 2.98 -4.27 -11.57
CA ARG A 27 2.36 -3.32 -10.64
C ARG A 27 1.09 -2.71 -11.22
N ARG A 28 1.12 -2.29 -12.48
CA ARG A 28 -0.07 -1.74 -13.17
C ARG A 28 -1.20 -2.76 -13.23
N ALA A 29 -0.90 -4.00 -13.55
CA ALA A 29 -1.90 -5.06 -13.59
C ALA A 29 -2.56 -5.27 -12.23
N ALA A 30 -1.77 -5.24 -11.15
CA ALA A 30 -2.30 -5.34 -9.79
C ALA A 30 -3.21 -4.15 -9.46
N ILE A 31 -2.77 -2.94 -9.79
CA ILE A 31 -3.57 -1.73 -9.56
C ILE A 31 -4.92 -1.84 -10.28
N GLU A 32 -4.94 -2.25 -11.53
CA GLU A 32 -6.17 -2.43 -12.30
C GLU A 32 -7.08 -3.49 -11.69
N ASP A 33 -6.49 -4.53 -11.09
CA ASP A 33 -7.26 -5.61 -10.50
C ASP A 33 -7.97 -5.18 -9.21
N PHE A 34 -7.29 -4.44 -8.31
CA PHE A 34 -7.87 -4.21 -6.99
C PHE A 34 -7.93 -2.75 -6.51
N TYR A 35 -7.70 -1.78 -7.37
CA TYR A 35 -8.00 -0.37 -7.09
C TYR A 35 -9.14 0.11 -7.99
N THR A 36 -9.99 0.98 -7.46
CA THR A 36 -11.03 1.61 -8.30
C THR A 36 -10.37 2.56 -9.30
N ASP A 37 -11.07 2.83 -10.42
CA ASP A 37 -10.53 3.72 -11.46
C ASP A 37 -10.29 5.14 -10.94
N ASP A 38 -11.11 5.58 -10.00
CA ASP A 38 -11.04 6.91 -9.39
C ASP A 38 -10.34 6.91 -8.03
N CYS A 39 -9.49 5.92 -7.79
CA CYS A 39 -8.81 5.77 -6.50
C CYS A 39 -8.00 7.02 -6.13
N VAL A 40 -7.91 7.25 -4.81
CA VAL A 40 -7.15 8.37 -4.26
C VAL A 40 -6.15 7.82 -3.25
N VAL A 41 -4.89 8.17 -3.42
CA VAL A 41 -3.82 7.80 -2.47
C VAL A 41 -3.29 9.07 -1.84
N VAL A 42 -3.40 9.16 -0.52
CA VAL A 42 -2.99 10.33 0.25
C VAL A 42 -1.75 9.99 1.04
N THR A 43 -0.69 10.75 0.84
CA THR A 43 0.60 10.53 1.50
C THR A 43 1.05 11.83 2.19
N PRO A 44 2.09 11.78 3.04
CA PRO A 44 2.63 13.02 3.64
C PRO A 44 3.08 14.06 2.61
N ASP A 45 3.48 13.62 1.42
CA ASP A 45 4.04 14.50 0.40
C ASP A 45 3.04 14.92 -0.67
N GLY A 46 1.89 14.27 -0.77
CA GLY A 46 0.93 14.64 -1.80
C GLY A 46 -0.23 13.67 -1.93
N THR A 47 -1.07 13.96 -2.92
CA THR A 47 -2.26 13.17 -3.24
C THR A 47 -2.17 12.72 -4.69
N TYR A 48 -2.44 11.44 -4.92
CA TYR A 48 -2.35 10.82 -6.24
C TYR A 48 -3.71 10.24 -6.60
N VAL A 49 -4.25 10.63 -7.74
CA VAL A 49 -5.60 10.24 -8.19
C VAL A 49 -5.50 9.42 -9.45
N GLY A 50 -6.09 8.22 -9.43
CA GLY A 50 -6.15 7.31 -10.57
C GLY A 50 -4.97 6.37 -10.69
N HIS A 51 -5.10 5.42 -11.62
CA HIS A 51 -4.14 4.33 -11.78
C HIS A 51 -2.76 4.80 -12.27
N ASP A 52 -2.73 5.73 -13.21
CA ASP A 52 -1.46 6.22 -13.76
C ASP A 52 -0.63 6.92 -12.70
N ALA A 53 -1.25 7.83 -11.95
CA ALA A 53 -0.57 8.57 -10.89
C ALA A 53 -0.06 7.64 -9.80
N LEU A 54 -0.86 6.65 -9.40
CA LEU A 54 -0.46 5.68 -8.41
C LEU A 54 0.71 4.82 -8.89
N ASN A 55 0.65 4.35 -10.13
CA ASN A 55 1.73 3.52 -10.68
C ASN A 55 3.05 4.30 -10.76
N ASP A 56 3.00 5.54 -11.18
CA ASP A 56 4.18 6.40 -11.25
C ASP A 56 4.75 6.69 -9.85
N PHE A 57 3.88 7.02 -8.90
CA PHE A 57 4.30 7.28 -7.52
C PHE A 57 4.96 6.05 -6.89
N ALA A 58 4.32 4.89 -6.99
CA ALA A 58 4.86 3.66 -6.41
C ALA A 58 6.18 3.25 -7.08
N GLY A 59 6.29 3.48 -8.38
CA GLY A 59 7.52 3.23 -9.13
C GLY A 59 8.66 4.14 -8.70
N ASP A 60 8.41 5.42 -8.56
CA ASP A 60 9.41 6.39 -8.10
C ASP A 60 9.87 6.05 -6.68
N LEU A 61 8.92 5.72 -5.81
CA LEU A 61 9.23 5.33 -4.44
C LEU A 61 10.10 4.06 -4.40
N ARG A 62 9.74 3.05 -5.21
CA ARG A 62 10.48 1.80 -5.30
C ARG A 62 11.91 2.03 -5.81
N ALA A 63 12.09 2.96 -6.73
CA ALA A 63 13.40 3.27 -7.30
C ALA A 63 14.35 3.91 -6.29
N THR A 64 13.85 4.55 -5.23
CA THR A 64 14.71 5.13 -4.18
C THR A 64 15.46 4.08 -3.39
N HIS A 65 14.84 2.92 -3.17
CA HIS A 65 15.43 1.79 -2.44
C HIS A 65 15.01 0.47 -3.07
N PRO A 66 15.59 0.10 -4.23
CA PRO A 66 15.14 -1.08 -4.97
C PRO A 66 15.37 -2.41 -4.25
N ASP A 67 16.27 -2.44 -3.26
CA ASP A 67 16.56 -3.65 -2.48
C ASP A 67 15.71 -3.78 -1.21
N TYR A 68 14.87 -2.79 -0.92
CA TYR A 68 14.04 -2.84 0.28
C TYR A 68 12.86 -3.78 0.07
N VAL A 69 12.50 -4.47 1.14
CA VAL A 69 11.29 -5.30 1.19
C VAL A 69 10.28 -4.64 2.12
N TYR A 70 9.00 -4.89 1.84
CA TYR A 70 7.90 -4.42 2.68
C TYR A 70 7.35 -5.59 3.47
N THR A 71 7.14 -5.37 4.77
CA THR A 71 6.60 -6.39 5.66
C THR A 71 5.48 -5.79 6.50
N HIS A 72 4.46 -6.59 6.80
CA HIS A 72 3.44 -6.21 7.77
C HIS A 72 4.00 -6.34 9.18
N SER A 73 3.58 -5.44 10.05
CA SER A 73 3.93 -5.44 11.47
C SER A 73 2.66 -5.48 12.29
N GLY A 74 2.50 -6.51 13.11
CA GLY A 74 1.31 -6.68 13.92
C GLY A 74 0.09 -7.17 13.12
N GLU A 75 -1.05 -7.21 13.79
CA GLU A 75 -2.28 -7.73 13.21
C GLU A 75 -3.06 -6.63 12.48
N PRO A 76 -3.51 -6.90 11.25
CA PRO A 76 -4.40 -5.97 10.58
C PRO A 76 -5.77 -5.93 11.26
N GLN A 77 -6.46 -4.81 11.14
CA GLN A 77 -7.80 -4.64 11.67
C GLN A 77 -8.74 -4.17 10.57
N VAL A 78 -9.98 -4.60 10.64
CA VAL A 78 -11.02 -4.20 9.70
C VAL A 78 -12.23 -3.71 10.48
N VAL A 79 -12.72 -2.52 10.13
CA VAL A 79 -13.93 -1.94 10.67
C VAL A 79 -14.79 -1.50 9.49
N GLN A 80 -15.88 -2.21 9.24
CA GLN A 80 -16.78 -1.95 8.11
C GLN A 80 -15.99 -1.95 6.78
N ASP A 81 -15.96 -0.83 6.06
CA ASP A 81 -15.25 -0.69 4.79
C ASP A 81 -13.80 -0.21 4.94
N ALA A 82 -13.32 -0.08 6.17
CA ALA A 82 -11.98 0.42 6.46
C ALA A 82 -11.06 -0.70 6.95
N GLY A 83 -9.82 -0.69 6.46
CA GLY A 83 -8.79 -1.60 6.93
C GLY A 83 -7.54 -0.85 7.31
N ILE A 84 -6.82 -1.34 8.33
CA ILE A 84 -5.58 -0.73 8.79
C ILE A 84 -4.55 -1.82 9.07
N VAL A 85 -3.30 -1.56 8.70
CA VAL A 85 -2.16 -2.40 9.06
C VAL A 85 -0.91 -1.56 9.17
N ALA A 86 -0.06 -1.90 10.14
CA ALA A 86 1.28 -1.32 10.25
C ALA A 86 2.23 -2.06 9.28
N TRP A 87 3.22 -1.33 8.77
CA TRP A 87 4.20 -1.89 7.85
C TRP A 87 5.60 -1.37 8.17
N GLY A 88 6.59 -2.12 7.70
CA GLY A 88 7.99 -1.72 7.75
C GLY A 88 8.64 -1.91 6.39
N SER A 89 9.64 -1.11 6.09
CA SER A 89 10.41 -1.20 4.86
C SER A 89 11.90 -1.04 5.15
N GLY A 90 12.69 -1.95 4.62
CA GLY A 90 14.13 -1.96 4.79
C GLY A 90 14.75 -3.14 4.07
N LEU A 91 16.05 -3.36 4.29
CA LEU A 91 16.75 -4.49 3.71
C LEU A 91 16.21 -5.80 4.31
N LYS A 92 16.17 -6.83 3.47
CA LYS A 92 15.71 -8.14 3.88
C LYS A 92 16.53 -8.65 5.07
N ASP A 93 15.84 -9.22 6.07
CA ASP A 93 16.43 -9.78 7.29
C ASP A 93 17.10 -8.76 8.21
N GLU A 94 16.80 -7.46 7.99
CA GLU A 94 17.27 -6.39 8.85
C GLU A 94 16.08 -5.62 9.43
N ASP A 95 16.33 -4.83 10.47
CA ASP A 95 15.31 -3.97 11.06
C ASP A 95 14.83 -2.96 10.01
N PRO A 96 13.51 -2.64 9.99
CA PRO A 96 13.01 -1.67 9.04
C PRO A 96 13.63 -0.30 9.24
N GLU A 97 13.99 0.34 8.13
CA GLU A 97 14.46 1.74 8.16
C GLU A 97 13.29 2.70 8.22
N TYR A 98 12.18 2.35 7.55
CA TYR A 98 10.95 3.14 7.54
C TYR A 98 9.81 2.29 8.07
N THR A 99 8.94 2.90 8.86
CA THR A 99 7.72 2.27 9.33
C THR A 99 6.54 3.21 9.13
N GLY A 100 5.35 2.65 9.06
CA GLY A 100 4.15 3.45 8.87
C GLY A 100 2.89 2.64 9.06
N LEU A 101 1.79 3.26 8.66
CA LEU A 101 0.47 2.65 8.67
C LEU A 101 -0.18 2.85 7.31
N ASP A 102 -0.85 1.81 6.83
CA ASP A 102 -1.76 1.91 5.69
C ASP A 102 -3.18 1.85 6.23
N VAL A 103 -3.99 2.84 5.86
CA VAL A 103 -5.42 2.85 6.13
C VAL A 103 -6.12 2.91 4.78
N LEU A 104 -6.95 1.91 4.47
CA LEU A 104 -7.66 1.90 3.20
C LEU A 104 -9.16 1.83 3.39
N LEU A 105 -9.87 2.38 2.42
CA LEU A 105 -11.31 2.30 2.30
C LEU A 105 -11.65 1.49 1.07
N VAL A 106 -12.59 0.55 1.22
CA VAL A 106 -12.97 -0.39 0.17
C VAL A 106 -14.33 -0.01 -0.38
N ARG A 107 -14.46 -0.05 -1.71
CA ARG A 107 -15.73 0.14 -2.41
C ARG A 107 -15.81 -0.93 -3.50
N ASP A 108 -16.90 -1.69 -3.50
CA ASP A 108 -17.14 -2.76 -4.47
C ASP A 108 -15.98 -3.79 -4.55
N GLY A 109 -15.40 -4.11 -3.40
CA GLY A 109 -14.31 -5.09 -3.32
C GLY A 109 -12.96 -4.59 -3.80
N LYS A 110 -12.81 -3.29 -4.01
CA LYS A 110 -11.56 -2.67 -4.45
C LYS A 110 -11.19 -1.50 -3.55
N ILE A 111 -9.92 -1.14 -3.55
CA ILE A 111 -9.44 0.00 -2.78
C ILE A 111 -9.86 1.28 -3.49
N ALA A 112 -10.68 2.09 -2.82
CA ALA A 112 -11.09 3.39 -3.32
C ALA A 112 -10.20 4.51 -2.81
N THR A 113 -9.74 4.39 -1.55
CA THR A 113 -8.86 5.38 -0.93
C THR A 113 -7.80 4.67 -0.10
N LEU A 114 -6.58 5.13 -0.19
CA LEU A 114 -5.48 4.68 0.66
C LEU A 114 -4.84 5.90 1.31
N TYR A 115 -4.73 5.86 2.64
CA TYR A 115 -3.94 6.83 3.40
C TYR A 115 -2.65 6.15 3.84
N VAL A 116 -1.53 6.74 3.46
CA VAL A 116 -0.20 6.26 3.85
C VAL A 116 0.34 7.16 4.95
N PHE A 117 0.48 6.60 6.14
CA PHE A 117 1.10 7.30 7.27
C PHE A 117 2.55 6.85 7.38
N LEU A 118 3.43 7.80 7.51
CA LEU A 118 4.85 7.53 7.74
C LEU A 118 5.16 7.93 9.18
N ASN A 119 5.66 6.98 9.95
CA ASN A 119 6.04 7.27 11.34
C ASN A 119 7.21 8.25 11.35
N PRO A 120 7.21 9.21 12.28
CA PRO A 120 8.37 10.10 12.41
C PRO A 120 9.63 9.29 12.67
N THR A 121 10.69 9.62 11.96
CA THR A 121 12.00 9.06 12.31
C THR A 121 12.41 9.65 13.65
N LEU A 122 12.72 8.78 14.59
CA LEU A 122 13.26 9.21 15.87
C LEU A 122 14.68 9.73 15.64
N SER A 123 14.82 11.01 15.77
CA SER A 123 16.13 11.64 15.69
C SER A 123 16.80 11.64 17.06
#